data_77acf1eea036c1b909300abba6bbc5fe
#
_entry.id   77acf1eea036c1b909300abba6bbc5fe
#
_cell.length_a   1.000
_cell.length_b   1.000
_cell.length_c   1.000
_cell.angle_alpha   90.00
_cell.angle_beta   90.00
_cell.angle_gamma   90.00
#
_symmetry.space_group_name_H-M   'P 1'
#
loop_
_entity.id
_entity.type
_entity.pdbx_description
1 polymer ?
#
loop_
_entity_poly.entity_id
_entity_poly.type
_entity_poly.pdbx_seq_one_letter_code
_entity_poly.pdbx_strand_id
1 'polypeptide(L)'
;MMSQPLLAPKLSNGQFELLLSRIGGVQTQTPVPTSLGNPGALGLGGFALTTFMLSVFNAGSNLIDKSLEGVVLPVALFYGGIAQFAAGMWEFRINNTFGGTAFTSYGAFWMSFAFYVYFIVPKLAATGKTANATGLFLLSWFIFTLYMNVAAWRTSRLLFLLFTVLNITFLLLIIGDLADSSIVTNVGGWFGIVTAIIAWYGSAASVINITWKKDLLPIGVYKHKEKSQTDSKA
;
A
#
# COMPACT_ATOMS: atom_id res chain seq x y z
N MET A 1 18.08 50.31 -53.46
CA MET A 1 18.46 48.90 -53.61
C MET A 1 18.12 48.17 -52.31
N MET A 2 16.99 47.47 -52.33
CA MET A 2 16.57 46.67 -51.19
C MET A 2 17.22 45.28 -51.26
N SER A 3 18.05 44.90 -50.28
CA SER A 3 18.63 43.57 -50.18
C SER A 3 17.55 42.55 -49.79
N GLN A 4 17.32 41.56 -50.62
CA GLN A 4 16.44 40.43 -50.30
C GLN A 4 17.08 39.59 -49.18
N PRO A 5 16.29 39.10 -48.18
CA PRO A 5 16.80 38.19 -47.17
C PRO A 5 17.09 36.82 -47.82
N LEU A 6 18.31 36.31 -47.56
CA LEU A 6 18.74 34.95 -47.92
C LEU A 6 17.83 33.92 -47.18
N LEU A 7 16.91 33.33 -47.92
CA LEU A 7 16.13 32.19 -47.45
C LEU A 7 17.06 30.97 -47.26
N ALA A 8 17.26 30.55 -46.04
CA ALA A 8 17.98 29.31 -45.76
C ALA A 8 17.27 28.13 -46.46
N PRO A 9 18.00 27.23 -47.13
CA PRO A 9 17.41 26.10 -47.84
C PRO A 9 16.66 25.20 -46.83
N LYS A 10 15.38 24.90 -47.10
CA LYS A 10 14.60 23.92 -46.36
C LYS A 10 15.22 22.54 -46.59
N LEU A 11 15.85 22.00 -45.56
CA LEU A 11 16.33 20.62 -45.56
C LEU A 11 15.15 19.64 -45.62
N SER A 12 15.25 18.63 -46.48
CA SER A 12 14.29 17.52 -46.45
C SER A 12 14.43 16.72 -45.15
N ASN A 13 13.35 16.04 -44.71
CA ASN A 13 13.39 15.23 -43.48
C ASN A 13 14.55 14.24 -43.49
N GLY A 14 14.90 13.64 -44.64
CA GLY A 14 16.06 12.73 -44.75
C GLY A 14 17.41 13.43 -44.59
N GLN A 15 17.55 14.69 -45.07
CA GLN A 15 18.78 15.48 -44.88
C GLN A 15 18.92 15.94 -43.42
N PHE A 16 17.81 16.24 -42.75
CA PHE A 16 17.78 16.60 -41.35
C PHE A 16 18.22 15.41 -40.47
N GLU A 17 17.67 14.23 -40.71
CA GLU A 17 18.06 12.99 -40.02
C GLU A 17 19.54 12.63 -40.22
N LEU A 18 20.04 12.81 -41.48
CA LEU A 18 21.44 12.58 -41.80
C LEU A 18 22.37 13.59 -41.09
N LEU A 19 21.92 14.82 -40.94
CA LEU A 19 22.66 15.86 -40.20
C LEU A 19 22.68 15.56 -38.69
N LEU A 20 21.56 15.14 -38.12
CA LEU A 20 21.46 14.70 -36.71
C LEU A 20 22.37 13.50 -36.45
N SER A 21 22.46 12.54 -37.39
CA SER A 21 23.35 11.38 -37.23
C SER A 21 24.84 11.75 -37.31
N ARG A 22 25.19 12.85 -37.95
CA ARG A 22 26.58 13.35 -38.07
C ARG A 22 27.02 14.28 -36.95
N ILE A 23 26.07 15.05 -36.38
CA ILE A 23 26.38 16.08 -35.35
C ILE A 23 26.36 15.48 -33.95
N GLY A 24 25.66 14.41 -33.76
CA GLY A 24 25.54 13.83 -32.44
C GLY A 24 25.75 12.34 -32.44
N GLY A 25 26.89 11.92 -31.98
CA GLY A 25 27.00 10.64 -31.31
C GLY A 25 26.19 10.61 -30.01
N VAL A 26 25.05 11.30 -29.96
CA VAL A 26 24.01 11.03 -28.99
C VAL A 26 23.27 9.80 -29.50
N GLN A 27 23.87 8.64 -29.23
CA GLN A 27 23.06 7.44 -29.09
C GLN A 27 21.96 7.82 -28.11
N THR A 28 20.74 8.03 -28.59
CA THR A 28 19.56 7.87 -27.76
C THR A 28 19.64 6.42 -27.29
N GLN A 29 20.33 6.19 -26.18
CA GLN A 29 20.22 4.96 -25.44
C GLN A 29 18.72 4.81 -25.21
N THR A 30 18.12 3.87 -25.93
CA THR A 30 16.78 3.39 -25.54
C THR A 30 16.88 3.16 -24.04
N PRO A 31 16.06 3.83 -23.20
CA PRO A 31 16.16 3.65 -21.77
C PRO A 31 16.07 2.15 -21.52
N VAL A 32 17.16 1.54 -21.05
CA VAL A 32 17.12 0.16 -20.58
C VAL A 32 16.01 0.17 -19.53
N PRO A 33 14.93 -0.61 -19.68
CA PRO A 33 13.90 -0.65 -18.68
C PRO A 33 14.60 -1.08 -17.38
N THR A 34 14.87 -0.13 -16.49
CA THR A 34 15.33 -0.46 -15.15
C THR A 34 14.16 -1.17 -14.50
N SER A 35 14.22 -2.51 -14.43
CA SER A 35 13.24 -3.30 -13.71
C SER A 35 13.34 -2.90 -12.25
N LEU A 36 12.42 -2.07 -11.80
CA LEU A 36 12.33 -1.70 -10.39
C LEU A 36 12.00 -2.96 -9.59
N GLY A 37 12.59 -3.08 -8.41
CA GLY A 37 12.20 -4.13 -7.46
C GLY A 37 10.72 -4.01 -7.10
N ASN A 38 10.12 -5.09 -6.58
CA ASN A 38 8.71 -5.10 -6.16
C ASN A 38 8.52 -4.33 -4.83
N PRO A 39 7.91 -3.13 -4.83
CA PRO A 39 7.71 -2.36 -3.62
C PRO A 39 6.70 -2.99 -2.67
N GLY A 40 5.80 -3.84 -3.19
CA GLY A 40 4.75 -4.50 -2.42
C GLY A 40 5.27 -5.36 -1.28
N ALA A 41 6.47 -5.91 -1.44
CA ALA A 41 7.14 -6.66 -0.37
C ALA A 41 7.35 -5.79 0.89
N LEU A 42 7.86 -4.57 0.72
CA LEU A 42 8.05 -3.62 1.81
C LEU A 42 6.71 -3.10 2.35
N GLY A 43 5.78 -2.76 1.45
CA GLY A 43 4.46 -2.26 1.83
C GLY A 43 3.70 -3.24 2.72
N LEU A 44 3.66 -4.52 2.34
CA LEU A 44 3.04 -5.59 3.14
C LEU A 44 3.81 -5.86 4.43
N GLY A 45 5.14 -5.82 4.43
CA GLY A 45 5.97 -6.03 5.63
C GLY A 45 5.75 -4.94 6.68
N GLY A 46 5.73 -3.66 6.26
CA GLY A 46 5.46 -2.52 7.14
C GLY A 46 4.06 -2.58 7.74
N PHE A 47 3.06 -2.88 6.92
CA PHE A 47 1.69 -3.09 7.38
C PHE A 47 1.62 -4.25 8.37
N ALA A 48 2.18 -5.41 8.03
CA ALA A 48 2.09 -6.62 8.85
C ALA A 48 2.67 -6.45 10.24
N LEU A 49 3.89 -5.94 10.35
CA LEU A 49 4.58 -5.78 11.63
C LEU A 49 3.83 -4.80 12.54
N THR A 50 3.41 -3.66 12.00
CA THR A 50 2.73 -2.64 12.79
C THR A 50 1.34 -3.11 13.22
N THR A 51 0.58 -3.75 12.30
CA THR A 51 -0.72 -4.35 12.60
C THR A 51 -0.59 -5.43 13.66
N PHE A 52 0.41 -6.30 13.56
CA PHE A 52 0.65 -7.34 14.57
C PHE A 52 0.87 -6.75 15.95
N MET A 53 1.79 -5.79 16.08
CA MET A 53 2.11 -5.20 17.37
C MET A 53 0.88 -4.57 18.04
N LEU A 54 0.12 -3.74 17.31
CA LEU A 54 -1.10 -3.14 17.85
C LEU A 54 -2.15 -4.20 18.19
N SER A 55 -2.29 -5.21 17.34
CA SER A 55 -3.31 -6.25 17.53
C SER A 55 -3.03 -7.15 18.73
N VAL A 56 -1.76 -7.38 19.08
CA VAL A 56 -1.38 -8.10 20.31
C VAL A 56 -1.88 -7.36 21.55
N PHE A 57 -1.77 -6.02 21.60
CA PHE A 57 -2.31 -5.22 22.70
C PHE A 57 -3.84 -5.22 22.71
N ASN A 58 -4.48 -5.17 21.55
CA ASN A 58 -5.94 -5.26 21.43
C ASN A 58 -6.48 -6.65 21.81
N ALA A 59 -5.73 -7.73 21.57
CA ALA A 59 -6.14 -9.10 21.88
C ALA A 59 -6.23 -9.41 23.39
N GLY A 60 -5.76 -8.50 24.23
CA GLY A 60 -5.94 -8.54 25.67
C GLY A 60 -4.64 -8.70 26.46
N SER A 61 -4.71 -8.32 27.73
CA SER A 61 -3.56 -8.29 28.68
C SER A 61 -2.94 -9.66 28.98
N ASN A 62 -3.59 -10.75 28.57
CA ASN A 62 -3.04 -12.10 28.75
C ASN A 62 -1.81 -12.37 27.88
N LEU A 63 -1.61 -11.61 26.79
CA LEU A 63 -0.45 -11.75 25.91
C LEU A 63 0.69 -10.83 26.33
N ILE A 64 0.38 -9.57 26.65
CA ILE A 64 1.35 -8.56 27.04
C ILE A 64 0.67 -7.49 27.92
N ASP A 65 1.42 -6.87 28.82
CA ASP A 65 0.93 -5.76 29.64
C ASP A 65 0.58 -4.55 28.77
N LYS A 66 -0.68 -4.08 28.86
CA LYS A 66 -1.20 -2.97 28.06
C LYS A 66 -0.46 -1.65 28.33
N SER A 67 0.17 -1.48 29.48
CA SER A 67 0.98 -0.29 29.77
C SER A 67 2.17 -0.09 28.82
N LEU A 68 2.58 -1.16 28.12
CA LEU A 68 3.67 -1.14 27.15
C LEU A 68 3.23 -0.76 25.73
N GLU A 69 1.94 -0.50 25.49
CA GLU A 69 1.38 -0.23 24.16
C GLU A 69 2.07 0.93 23.43
N GLY A 70 2.65 1.87 24.17
CA GLY A 70 3.42 2.99 23.60
C GLY A 70 4.55 2.57 22.65
N VAL A 71 5.04 1.32 22.75
CA VAL A 71 6.07 0.77 21.83
C VAL A 71 5.57 0.68 20.38
N VAL A 72 4.26 0.67 20.15
CA VAL A 72 3.67 0.65 18.81
C VAL A 72 3.90 1.97 18.08
N LEU A 73 3.92 3.11 18.79
CA LEU A 73 3.93 4.43 18.16
C LEU A 73 5.14 4.69 17.26
N PRO A 74 6.40 4.42 17.66
CA PRO A 74 7.53 4.62 16.75
C PRO A 74 7.46 3.69 15.54
N VAL A 75 6.98 2.46 15.70
CA VAL A 75 6.82 1.53 14.58
C VAL A 75 5.70 1.99 13.64
N ALA A 76 4.59 2.48 14.18
CA ALA A 76 3.49 3.07 13.43
C ALA A 76 3.95 4.31 12.64
N LEU A 77 4.84 5.13 13.20
CA LEU A 77 5.36 6.30 12.50
C LEU A 77 6.34 5.90 11.39
N PHE A 78 7.34 5.06 11.68
CA PHE A 78 8.45 4.83 10.77
C PHE A 78 8.21 3.66 9.80
N TYR A 79 7.80 2.49 10.29
CA TYR A 79 7.73 1.31 9.42
C TYR A 79 6.35 1.13 8.80
N GLY A 80 5.29 1.09 9.60
CA GLY A 80 3.91 1.11 9.11
C GLY A 80 3.56 2.42 8.41
N GLY A 81 4.16 3.54 8.85
CA GLY A 81 3.97 4.88 8.27
C GLY A 81 4.89 5.15 7.09
N ILE A 82 6.05 5.75 7.35
CA ILE A 82 6.93 6.31 6.32
C ILE A 82 7.39 5.26 5.31
N ALA A 83 7.88 4.10 5.76
CA ALA A 83 8.38 3.07 4.85
C ALA A 83 7.26 2.48 3.97
N GLN A 84 6.09 2.22 4.54
CA GLN A 84 4.93 1.74 3.77
C GLN A 84 4.41 2.80 2.81
N PHE A 85 4.35 4.08 3.22
CA PHE A 85 3.99 5.19 2.34
C PHE A 85 4.94 5.30 1.15
N ALA A 86 6.26 5.23 1.40
CA ALA A 86 7.25 5.23 0.35
C ALA A 86 7.07 4.05 -0.61
N ALA A 87 6.80 2.84 -0.11
CA ALA A 87 6.48 1.69 -0.95
C ALA A 87 5.29 1.97 -1.87
N GLY A 88 4.23 2.62 -1.36
CA GLY A 88 3.07 3.02 -2.15
C GLY A 88 3.41 3.98 -3.28
N MET A 89 4.29 4.94 -3.05
CA MET A 89 4.73 5.86 -4.11
C MET A 89 5.50 5.13 -5.22
N TRP A 90 6.30 4.12 -4.88
CA TRP A 90 6.98 3.29 -5.86
C TRP A 90 6.03 2.35 -6.61
N GLU A 91 4.93 1.90 -5.99
CA GLU A 91 3.86 1.15 -6.67
C GLU A 91 3.20 1.99 -7.78
N PHE A 92 2.93 3.28 -7.54
CA PHE A 92 2.47 4.19 -8.60
C PHE A 92 3.50 4.30 -9.75
N ARG A 93 4.79 4.32 -9.43
CA ARG A 93 5.86 4.40 -10.43
C ARG A 93 5.89 3.19 -11.35
N ILE A 94 5.46 2.03 -10.89
CA ILE A 94 5.34 0.80 -11.70
C ILE A 94 3.92 0.55 -12.24
N ASN A 95 3.06 1.59 -12.25
CA ASN A 95 1.68 1.55 -12.72
C ASN A 95 0.75 0.59 -11.95
N ASN A 96 1.07 0.26 -10.70
CA ASN A 96 0.19 -0.48 -9.82
C ASN A 96 -0.66 0.45 -8.97
N THR A 97 -1.80 0.91 -9.53
CA THR A 97 -2.72 1.82 -8.84
C THR A 97 -3.26 1.22 -7.55
N PHE A 98 -3.58 -0.08 -7.54
CA PHE A 98 -4.10 -0.75 -6.34
C PHE A 98 -3.07 -0.73 -5.20
N GLY A 99 -1.85 -1.20 -5.44
CA GLY A 99 -0.77 -1.20 -4.46
C GLY A 99 -0.39 0.21 -4.03
N GLY A 100 -0.29 1.14 -4.99
CA GLY A 100 -0.01 2.55 -4.74
C GLY A 100 -1.03 3.18 -3.80
N THR A 101 -2.33 3.03 -4.09
CA THR A 101 -3.39 3.57 -3.24
C THR A 101 -3.41 2.90 -1.87
N ALA A 102 -3.31 1.56 -1.81
CA ALA A 102 -3.33 0.82 -0.57
C ALA A 102 -2.18 1.24 0.36
N PHE A 103 -0.93 1.12 -0.10
CA PHE A 103 0.22 1.34 0.78
C PHE A 103 0.41 2.81 1.15
N THR A 104 0.15 3.75 0.23
CA THR A 104 0.21 5.18 0.55
C THR A 104 -0.84 5.55 1.59
N SER A 105 -2.07 5.05 1.44
CA SER A 105 -3.16 5.36 2.37
C SER A 105 -2.95 4.70 3.73
N TYR A 106 -2.56 3.42 3.80
CA TYR A 106 -2.28 2.80 5.10
C TYR A 106 -1.00 3.34 5.75
N GLY A 107 -0.01 3.78 4.96
CA GLY A 107 1.12 4.53 5.49
C GLY A 107 0.66 5.83 6.18
N ALA A 108 -0.23 6.58 5.53
CA ALA A 108 -0.85 7.78 6.11
C ALA A 108 -1.73 7.44 7.33
N PHE A 109 -2.47 6.31 7.30
CA PHE A 109 -3.21 5.80 8.45
C PHE A 109 -2.30 5.63 9.67
N TRP A 110 -1.19 4.92 9.55
CA TRP A 110 -0.27 4.66 10.65
C TRP A 110 0.38 5.92 11.21
N MET A 111 0.78 6.84 10.33
CA MET A 111 1.30 8.15 10.76
C MET A 111 0.24 8.95 11.51
N SER A 112 -0.99 9.00 10.98
CA SER A 112 -2.12 9.66 11.62
C SER A 112 -2.49 9.00 12.94
N PHE A 113 -2.47 7.68 13.02
CA PHE A 113 -2.73 6.93 14.24
C PHE A 113 -1.70 7.23 15.33
N ALA A 114 -0.41 7.21 14.99
CA ALA A 114 0.65 7.56 15.95
C ALA A 114 0.48 8.98 16.51
N PHE A 115 0.18 9.95 15.64
CA PHE A 115 -0.11 11.33 16.03
C PHE A 115 -1.38 11.45 16.88
N TYR A 116 -2.45 10.77 16.48
CA TYR A 116 -3.71 10.74 17.20
C TYR A 116 -3.53 10.21 18.61
N VAL A 117 -2.89 9.06 18.76
CA VAL A 117 -2.68 8.41 20.08
C VAL A 117 -1.79 9.27 20.97
N TYR A 118 -0.69 9.80 20.43
CA TYR A 118 0.27 10.55 21.24
C TYR A 118 -0.20 11.95 21.63
N PHE A 119 -0.81 12.70 20.71
CA PHE A 119 -1.14 14.10 20.94
C PHE A 119 -2.60 14.39 21.26
N ILE A 120 -3.52 13.59 20.72
CA ILE A 120 -4.96 13.89 20.77
C ILE A 120 -5.67 13.07 21.85
N VAL A 121 -5.41 11.78 21.96
CA VAL A 121 -6.04 10.91 22.95
C VAL A 121 -5.89 11.45 24.38
N PRO A 122 -4.71 11.92 24.85
CA PRO A 122 -4.58 12.48 26.19
C PRO A 122 -5.46 13.73 26.43
N LYS A 123 -5.66 14.54 25.39
CA LYS A 123 -6.54 15.73 25.48
C LYS A 123 -8.03 15.36 25.51
N LEU A 124 -8.40 14.29 24.80
CA LEU A 124 -9.78 13.81 24.76
C LEU A 124 -10.15 13.02 26.02
N ALA A 125 -9.20 12.43 26.72
CA ALA A 125 -9.46 11.66 27.93
C ALA A 125 -10.26 12.46 28.98
N ALA A 126 -9.94 13.73 29.15
CA ALA A 126 -10.67 14.64 30.06
C ALA A 126 -12.13 14.88 29.66
N THR A 127 -12.51 14.63 28.39
CA THR A 127 -13.88 14.85 27.90
C THR A 127 -14.77 13.61 28.07
N GLY A 128 -14.20 12.44 28.35
CA GLY A 128 -14.91 11.15 28.38
C GLY A 128 -15.38 10.68 26.98
N LYS A 129 -14.94 11.32 25.89
CA LYS A 129 -15.42 11.04 24.51
C LYS A 129 -14.37 10.40 23.61
N THR A 130 -13.31 9.86 24.20
CA THR A 130 -12.22 9.24 23.43
C THR A 130 -12.70 8.09 22.54
N ALA A 131 -13.57 7.21 23.06
CA ALA A 131 -14.13 6.08 22.31
C ALA A 131 -14.92 6.55 21.07
N ASN A 132 -15.70 7.61 21.18
CA ASN A 132 -16.43 8.17 20.02
C ASN A 132 -15.47 8.69 18.94
N ALA A 133 -14.40 9.37 19.34
CA ALA A 133 -13.40 9.89 18.39
C ALA A 133 -12.63 8.76 17.73
N THR A 134 -12.21 7.74 18.49
CA THR A 134 -11.54 6.53 17.96
C THR A 134 -12.47 5.76 17.03
N GLY A 135 -13.72 5.57 17.44
CA GLY A 135 -14.73 4.90 16.60
C GLY A 135 -14.95 5.60 15.26
N LEU A 136 -15.02 6.96 15.25
CA LEU A 136 -15.13 7.74 14.00
C LEU A 136 -13.87 7.60 13.14
N PHE A 137 -12.69 7.66 13.75
CA PHE A 137 -11.42 7.45 13.04
C PHE A 137 -11.38 6.07 12.37
N LEU A 138 -11.68 5.01 13.11
CA LEU A 138 -11.69 3.64 12.60
C LEU A 138 -12.79 3.42 11.54
N LEU A 139 -13.99 4.01 11.72
CA LEU A 139 -15.08 3.92 10.74
C LEU A 139 -14.66 4.51 9.39
N SER A 140 -13.97 5.64 9.39
CA SER A 140 -13.50 6.28 8.16
C SER A 140 -12.54 5.36 7.39
N TRP A 141 -11.64 4.68 8.09
CA TRP A 141 -10.71 3.72 7.51
C TRP A 141 -11.36 2.39 7.14
N PHE A 142 -12.40 1.98 7.86
CA PHE A 142 -13.22 0.85 7.49
C PHE A 142 -13.90 1.04 6.13
N ILE A 143 -14.47 2.23 5.86
CA ILE A 143 -15.06 2.58 4.56
C ILE A 143 -14.01 2.49 3.45
N PHE A 144 -12.80 3.03 3.68
CA PHE A 144 -11.67 2.88 2.76
C PHE A 144 -11.36 1.41 2.48
N THR A 145 -11.25 0.60 3.54
CA THR A 145 -10.93 -0.82 3.46
C THR A 145 -12.00 -1.62 2.71
N LEU A 146 -13.28 -1.25 2.85
CA LEU A 146 -14.39 -1.90 2.14
C LEU A 146 -14.25 -1.78 0.62
N TYR A 147 -14.03 -0.57 0.09
CA TYR A 147 -13.90 -0.45 -1.37
C TYR A 147 -12.58 -1.02 -1.88
N MET A 148 -11.50 -0.97 -1.09
CA MET A 148 -10.26 -1.66 -1.44
C MET A 148 -10.43 -3.18 -1.47
N ASN A 149 -11.28 -3.76 -0.60
CA ASN A 149 -11.61 -5.19 -0.66
C ASN A 149 -12.33 -5.57 -1.95
N VAL A 150 -13.26 -4.74 -2.41
CA VAL A 150 -13.91 -4.94 -3.72
C VAL A 150 -12.88 -4.96 -4.86
N ALA A 151 -11.92 -4.03 -4.83
CA ALA A 151 -10.83 -4.00 -5.82
C ALA A 151 -9.90 -5.22 -5.69
N ALA A 152 -9.60 -5.67 -4.46
CA ALA A 152 -8.74 -6.81 -4.17
C ALA A 152 -9.26 -8.12 -4.78
N TRP A 153 -10.59 -8.25 -4.93
CA TRP A 153 -11.21 -9.41 -5.60
C TRP A 153 -10.66 -9.70 -7.00
N ARG A 154 -10.08 -8.68 -7.66
CA ARG A 154 -9.54 -8.81 -9.02
C ARG A 154 -8.01 -8.81 -9.06
N THR A 155 -7.34 -8.84 -7.91
CA THR A 155 -5.88 -8.86 -7.82
C THR A 155 -5.34 -10.26 -7.49
N SER A 156 -5.55 -10.74 -6.27
CA SER A 156 -5.15 -12.07 -5.84
C SER A 156 -6.05 -12.59 -4.71
N ARG A 157 -6.11 -13.91 -4.56
CA ARG A 157 -6.86 -14.53 -3.45
C ARG A 157 -6.31 -14.12 -2.09
N LEU A 158 -4.99 -13.99 -1.99
CA LEU A 158 -4.31 -13.55 -0.78
C LEU A 158 -4.77 -12.15 -0.36
N LEU A 159 -4.71 -11.18 -1.27
CA LEU A 159 -5.12 -9.80 -0.98
C LEU A 159 -6.60 -9.69 -0.68
N PHE A 160 -7.44 -10.42 -1.40
CA PHE A 160 -8.87 -10.46 -1.09
C PHE A 160 -9.13 -10.98 0.34
N LEU A 161 -8.47 -12.08 0.73
CA LEU A 161 -8.57 -12.63 2.08
C LEU A 161 -8.05 -11.63 3.12
N LEU A 162 -6.91 -11.00 2.87
CA LEU A 162 -6.31 -9.99 3.75
C LEU A 162 -7.28 -8.85 4.03
N PHE A 163 -7.84 -8.23 2.98
CA PHE A 163 -8.78 -7.12 3.13
C PHE A 163 -10.10 -7.56 3.77
N THR A 164 -10.55 -8.79 3.54
CA THR A 164 -11.75 -9.33 4.20
C THR A 164 -11.55 -9.45 5.70
N VAL A 165 -10.44 -10.06 6.14
CA VAL A 165 -10.13 -10.22 7.58
C VAL A 165 -9.87 -8.86 8.22
N LEU A 166 -9.22 -7.92 7.51
CA LEU A 166 -9.01 -6.56 7.97
C LEU A 166 -10.33 -5.80 8.17
N ASN A 167 -11.30 -5.97 7.28
CA ASN A 167 -12.64 -5.39 7.46
C ASN A 167 -13.32 -5.93 8.72
N ILE A 168 -13.21 -7.23 8.99
CA ILE A 168 -13.74 -7.83 10.23
C ILE A 168 -13.02 -7.22 11.44
N THR A 169 -11.70 -7.07 11.36
CA THR A 169 -10.90 -6.43 12.42
C THR A 169 -11.39 -5.02 12.73
N PHE A 170 -11.52 -4.15 11.70
CA PHE A 170 -12.01 -2.78 11.90
C PHE A 170 -13.41 -2.77 12.50
N LEU A 171 -14.33 -3.59 11.97
CA LEU A 171 -15.70 -3.65 12.46
C LEU A 171 -15.77 -4.03 13.94
N LEU A 172 -15.01 -5.05 14.35
CA LEU A 172 -14.97 -5.49 15.74
C LEU A 172 -14.36 -4.44 16.66
N LEU A 173 -13.28 -3.76 16.24
CA LEU A 173 -12.67 -2.69 17.03
C LEU A 173 -13.61 -1.49 17.16
N ILE A 174 -14.32 -1.09 16.10
CA ILE A 174 -15.33 -0.03 16.15
C ILE A 174 -16.44 -0.37 17.15
N ILE A 175 -16.98 -1.60 17.07
CA ILE A 175 -18.05 -2.05 17.98
C ILE A 175 -17.51 -2.10 19.41
N GLY A 176 -16.30 -2.62 19.62
CA GLY A 176 -15.66 -2.72 20.91
C GLY A 176 -15.49 -1.36 21.59
N ASP A 177 -15.02 -0.36 20.84
CA ASP A 177 -14.86 1.00 21.35
C ASP A 177 -16.22 1.68 21.65
N LEU A 178 -17.18 1.62 20.72
CA LEU A 178 -18.47 2.29 20.87
C LEU A 178 -19.36 1.64 21.93
N ALA A 179 -19.25 0.32 22.12
CA ALA A 179 -20.00 -0.43 23.12
C ALA A 179 -19.25 -0.57 24.46
N ASP A 180 -18.05 0.01 24.58
CA ASP A 180 -17.16 -0.16 25.76
C ASP A 180 -16.97 -1.63 26.16
N SER A 181 -16.77 -2.50 25.15
CA SER A 181 -16.68 -3.94 25.34
C SER A 181 -15.27 -4.47 25.08
N SER A 182 -14.53 -4.73 26.14
CA SER A 182 -13.20 -5.34 26.07
C SER A 182 -13.21 -6.71 25.38
N ILE A 183 -14.29 -7.49 25.54
CA ILE A 183 -14.41 -8.81 24.89
C ILE A 183 -14.41 -8.65 23.37
N VAL A 184 -15.21 -7.71 22.84
CA VAL A 184 -15.30 -7.48 21.39
C VAL A 184 -13.98 -6.92 20.85
N THR A 185 -13.34 -5.99 21.59
CA THR A 185 -12.01 -5.47 21.27
C THR A 185 -10.97 -6.60 21.22
N ASN A 186 -10.99 -7.50 22.20
CA ASN A 186 -10.05 -8.63 22.22
C ASN A 186 -10.24 -9.57 21.02
N VAL A 187 -11.48 -9.87 20.65
CA VAL A 187 -11.77 -10.65 19.43
C VAL A 187 -11.26 -9.90 18.19
N GLY A 188 -11.49 -8.59 18.11
CA GLY A 188 -10.94 -7.74 17.04
C GLY A 188 -9.41 -7.80 16.99
N GLY A 189 -8.74 -7.81 18.14
CA GLY A 189 -7.28 -7.98 18.24
C GLY A 189 -6.80 -9.31 17.64
N TRP A 190 -7.48 -10.41 17.94
CA TRP A 190 -7.16 -11.72 17.35
C TRP A 190 -7.33 -11.73 15.83
N PHE A 191 -8.40 -11.13 15.28
CA PHE A 191 -8.57 -10.95 13.84
C PHE A 191 -7.46 -10.08 13.26
N GLY A 192 -7.01 -9.05 13.98
CA GLY A 192 -5.89 -8.22 13.57
C GLY A 192 -4.56 -8.99 13.52
N ILE A 193 -4.30 -9.91 14.45
CA ILE A 193 -3.15 -10.82 14.41
C ILE A 193 -3.22 -11.70 13.15
N VAL A 194 -4.38 -12.28 12.85
CA VAL A 194 -4.57 -13.09 11.62
C VAL A 194 -4.33 -12.24 10.37
N THR A 195 -4.84 -11.00 10.35
CA THR A 195 -4.59 -10.03 9.26
C THR A 195 -3.08 -9.81 9.04
N ALA A 196 -2.34 -9.60 10.13
CA ALA A 196 -0.90 -9.39 10.07
C ALA A 196 -0.15 -10.62 9.53
N ILE A 197 -0.53 -11.83 9.95
CA ILE A 197 0.06 -13.08 9.46
C ILE A 197 -0.16 -13.24 7.95
N ILE A 198 -1.37 -12.96 7.46
CA ILE A 198 -1.66 -13.01 6.02
C ILE A 198 -0.81 -11.99 5.26
N ALA A 199 -0.64 -10.77 5.80
CA ALA A 199 0.19 -9.74 5.19
C ALA A 199 1.68 -10.12 5.19
N TRP A 200 2.20 -10.70 6.26
CA TRP A 200 3.57 -11.24 6.31
C TRP A 200 3.79 -12.35 5.30
N TYR A 201 2.82 -13.26 5.16
CA TYR A 201 2.90 -14.28 4.12
C TYR A 201 3.01 -13.65 2.72
N GLY A 202 2.23 -12.61 2.42
CA GLY A 202 2.31 -11.89 1.15
C GLY A 202 3.64 -11.18 0.94
N SER A 203 4.19 -10.55 1.99
CA SER A 203 5.53 -9.95 1.98
C SER A 203 6.61 -11.00 1.74
N ALA A 204 6.59 -12.09 2.50
CA ALA A 204 7.53 -13.20 2.37
C ALA A 204 7.47 -13.84 0.98
N ALA A 205 6.27 -14.09 0.46
CA ALA A 205 6.07 -14.63 -0.88
C ALA A 205 6.71 -13.72 -1.95
N SER A 206 6.50 -12.41 -1.83
CA SER A 206 7.10 -11.44 -2.76
C SER A 206 8.63 -11.46 -2.72
N VAL A 207 9.24 -11.49 -1.54
CA VAL A 207 10.71 -11.52 -1.38
C VAL A 207 11.27 -12.87 -1.84
N ILE A 208 10.72 -13.98 -1.32
CA ILE A 208 11.26 -15.32 -1.54
C ILE A 208 11.14 -15.71 -3.01
N ASN A 209 9.95 -15.54 -3.62
CA ASN A 209 9.74 -15.95 -5.01
C ASN A 209 10.66 -15.19 -5.98
N ILE A 210 10.85 -13.89 -5.76
CA ILE A 210 11.73 -13.07 -6.60
C ILE A 210 13.20 -13.47 -6.40
N THR A 211 13.63 -13.64 -5.16
CA THR A 211 15.03 -13.99 -4.83
C THR A 211 15.40 -15.37 -5.37
N TRP A 212 14.50 -16.33 -5.25
CA TRP A 212 14.71 -17.70 -5.72
C TRP A 212 14.38 -17.90 -7.20
N LYS A 213 13.81 -16.86 -7.85
CA LYS A 213 13.33 -16.91 -9.25
C LYS A 213 12.38 -18.09 -9.50
N LYS A 214 11.54 -18.40 -8.53
CA LYS A 214 10.62 -19.53 -8.54
C LYS A 214 9.41 -19.26 -7.63
N ASP A 215 8.23 -19.64 -8.09
CA ASP A 215 6.98 -19.52 -7.31
C ASP A 215 6.90 -20.58 -6.22
N LEU A 216 7.63 -20.38 -5.11
CA LEU A 216 7.63 -21.27 -3.95
C LEU A 216 6.41 -21.06 -3.05
N LEU A 217 6.00 -19.81 -2.89
CA LEU A 217 4.88 -19.41 -2.05
C LEU A 217 3.75 -18.84 -2.91
N PRO A 218 2.67 -19.60 -3.16
CA PRO A 218 1.59 -19.17 -4.05
C PRO A 218 0.73 -18.07 -3.39
N ILE A 219 0.43 -17.00 -4.12
CA ILE A 219 -0.45 -15.91 -3.66
C ILE A 219 -1.80 -15.89 -4.38
N GLY A 220 -2.02 -16.79 -5.32
CA GLY A 220 -3.30 -16.96 -6.02
C GLY A 220 -3.66 -15.75 -6.90
N VAL A 221 -2.72 -15.28 -7.73
CA VAL A 221 -2.97 -14.19 -8.69
C VAL A 221 -4.02 -14.61 -9.72
N TYR A 222 -5.01 -13.74 -9.99
CA TYR A 222 -5.97 -13.98 -11.05
C TYR A 222 -5.36 -13.69 -12.42
N LYS A 223 -5.30 -14.70 -13.29
CA LYS A 223 -4.88 -14.53 -14.68
C LYS A 223 -6.03 -13.89 -15.45
N HIS A 224 -5.86 -12.66 -15.91
CA HIS A 224 -6.76 -12.07 -16.91
C HIS A 224 -6.53 -12.80 -18.24
N LYS A 225 -7.60 -13.38 -18.82
CA LYS A 225 -7.53 -13.82 -20.22
C LYS A 225 -7.42 -12.56 -21.08
N GLU A 226 -6.29 -12.34 -21.72
CA GLU A 226 -6.21 -11.38 -22.82
C GLU A 226 -7.23 -11.83 -23.90
N LYS A 227 -8.17 -10.96 -24.25
CA LYS A 227 -9.01 -11.20 -25.42
C LYS A 227 -8.08 -11.19 -26.63
N SER A 228 -7.92 -12.34 -27.25
CA SER A 228 -7.23 -12.48 -28.52
C SER A 228 -7.83 -11.47 -29.53
N GLN A 229 -7.01 -10.62 -30.11
CA GLN A 229 -7.41 -9.64 -31.13
C GLN A 229 -7.77 -10.29 -32.47
N THR A 230 -8.06 -11.58 -32.49
CA THR A 230 -8.35 -12.33 -33.72
C THR A 230 -9.82 -12.27 -34.17
N ASP A 231 -10.75 -11.73 -33.36
CA ASP A 231 -12.19 -11.75 -33.72
C ASP A 231 -12.71 -10.44 -34.35
N SER A 232 -11.86 -9.53 -34.81
CA SER A 232 -12.30 -8.31 -35.47
C SER A 232 -12.09 -8.29 -37.00
N LYS A 233 -11.97 -9.49 -37.62
CA LYS A 233 -11.98 -9.63 -39.09
C LYS A 233 -12.92 -10.76 -39.47
N ALA A 234 -14.21 -10.53 -39.35
CA ALA A 234 -15.26 -11.23 -40.04
C ALA A 234 -16.36 -10.24 -40.44
#